data_00cba21335671f0d6f40c3aa029a6605
#
_entry.id   00cba21335671f0d6f40c3aa029a6605
#
_cell.length_a   1.000
_cell.length_b   1.000
_cell.length_c   1.000
_cell.angle_alpha   90.00
_cell.angle_beta   90.00
_cell.angle_gamma   90.00
#
_symmetry.space_group_name_H-M   'P 1'
#
loop_
_entity.id
_entity.type
_entity.pdbx_description
1 polymer ?
#
loop_
_entity_poly.entity_id
_entity_poly.type
_entity_poly.pdbx_seq_one_letter_code
_entity_poly.pdbx_strand_id
1 'polypeptide(L)'
;MKLQLTTDKFRFAILCTLLCFLLTTVVYAQEEPPLNLNKPEREQWFTDLGFGMFIHWSMDVQLGMVISHSMVGASGEYLDRYINELPKTFNPVDFDAKKWVSAAKLAGMKYLVFTTKHHNGYCMFKTKTTDFGIMTSPYGKDITKMFVDACREAGIAVGLYFSPDDFYFLHQQGTLISRVRNEALASSNPELNVYVKEQMRELMTQYGKIDIVFLDGMEQFAKTELAKVCWEINPDVVVTRGAINTPEQETPESPIPSPWEACYTLGDQWQYRPTNENYKTAKDAILKLIEIRAKGGNLLLNFGPDALGNFPPEQLGILNEISLWMFINQEAFNQTIPNKIIREDNIWFLTTKDRKTAYLFIDEDEWRHGERKAFTIKAFNATDKSQIAVLGHNGKVLEYNKDANPAPNVKQTSNGMEISVTRSQRIYNDRKWNNPVVVKVTEVDVNE
;
A
#
# COMPACT_ATOMS: atom_id res chain seq x y z
N MET A 1 69.43 -7.67 -28.56
CA MET A 1 68.84 -8.20 -27.31
C MET A 1 67.95 -7.22 -26.53
N LYS A 2 67.53 -6.06 -27.12
CA LYS A 2 66.65 -5.07 -26.47
C LYS A 2 65.23 -5.01 -27.09
N LEU A 3 64.97 -5.70 -28.21
CA LEU A 3 63.66 -5.65 -28.90
C LEU A 3 62.71 -6.78 -28.50
N GLN A 4 63.20 -7.88 -27.93
CA GLN A 4 62.40 -9.04 -27.55
C GLN A 4 61.74 -8.90 -26.15
N LEU A 5 62.30 -8.06 -25.27
CA LEU A 5 61.77 -7.83 -23.93
C LEU A 5 60.54 -6.88 -23.88
N THR A 6 60.28 -6.12 -24.94
CA THR A 6 59.16 -5.20 -25.02
C THR A 6 57.87 -5.85 -25.50
N THR A 7 57.98 -6.89 -26.36
CA THR A 7 56.84 -7.63 -26.90
C THR A 7 56.22 -8.57 -25.87
N ASP A 8 57.03 -9.15 -24.98
CA ASP A 8 56.50 -10.06 -23.95
C ASP A 8 55.78 -9.33 -22.81
N LYS A 9 56.27 -8.13 -22.44
CA LYS A 9 55.54 -7.28 -21.47
C LYS A 9 54.22 -6.77 -22.00
N PHE A 10 54.14 -6.48 -23.31
CA PHE A 10 52.89 -6.04 -23.96
C PHE A 10 51.91 -7.18 -24.09
N ARG A 11 52.32 -8.40 -24.39
CA ARG A 11 51.50 -9.60 -24.42
C ARG A 11 50.98 -10.01 -23.04
N PHE A 12 51.83 -9.84 -21.99
CA PHE A 12 51.44 -10.11 -20.61
C PHE A 12 50.41 -9.07 -20.09
N ALA A 13 50.57 -7.80 -20.45
CA ALA A 13 49.64 -6.73 -20.10
C ALA A 13 48.27 -6.94 -20.80
N ILE A 14 48.24 -7.36 -22.07
CA ILE A 14 47.01 -7.65 -22.82
C ILE A 14 46.33 -8.91 -22.26
N LEU A 15 47.09 -9.93 -21.84
CA LEU A 15 46.52 -11.14 -21.24
C LEU A 15 45.93 -10.86 -19.86
N CYS A 16 46.57 -10.02 -19.04
CA CYS A 16 46.05 -9.59 -17.73
C CYS A 16 44.81 -8.70 -17.89
N THR A 17 44.75 -7.81 -18.89
CA THR A 17 43.54 -6.99 -19.14
C THR A 17 42.38 -7.83 -19.67
N LEU A 18 42.63 -8.80 -20.50
CA LEU A 18 41.59 -9.76 -20.96
C LEU A 18 41.11 -10.70 -19.83
N LEU A 19 42.01 -11.11 -18.91
CA LEU A 19 41.61 -11.91 -17.74
C LEU A 19 40.83 -11.08 -16.72
N CYS A 20 41.17 -9.77 -16.55
CA CYS A 20 40.38 -8.87 -15.70
C CYS A 20 38.99 -8.55 -16.31
N PHE A 21 38.85 -8.50 -17.64
CA PHE A 21 37.53 -8.33 -18.28
C PHE A 21 36.66 -9.60 -18.24
N LEU A 22 37.27 -10.79 -18.12
CA LEU A 22 36.54 -12.05 -17.98
C LEU A 22 36.09 -12.33 -16.52
N LEU A 23 36.66 -11.62 -15.53
CA LEU A 23 36.31 -11.79 -14.11
C LEU A 23 35.27 -10.78 -13.59
N THR A 24 34.79 -9.85 -14.45
CA THR A 24 33.76 -8.84 -14.06
C THR A 24 32.39 -9.08 -14.68
N THR A 25 32.12 -10.20 -15.29
CA THR A 25 30.74 -10.63 -15.42
C THR A 25 30.31 -11.18 -14.05
N VAL A 26 30.03 -10.29 -13.12
CA VAL A 26 29.10 -10.60 -12.04
C VAL A 26 27.81 -10.99 -12.74
N VAL A 27 27.61 -12.29 -12.89
CA VAL A 27 26.29 -12.83 -13.21
C VAL A 27 25.45 -12.45 -12.00
N TYR A 28 24.75 -11.31 -12.09
CA TYR A 28 23.55 -11.14 -11.30
C TYR A 28 22.68 -12.32 -11.71
N ALA A 29 22.63 -13.35 -10.88
CA ALA A 29 21.59 -14.34 -10.97
C ALA A 29 20.30 -13.51 -10.97
N GLN A 30 19.61 -13.43 -12.08
CA GLN A 30 18.26 -12.90 -12.12
C GLN A 30 17.50 -13.83 -11.16
N GLU A 31 17.12 -13.29 -10.00
CA GLU A 31 16.21 -14.00 -9.11
C GLU A 31 15.00 -14.38 -9.97
N GLU A 32 14.71 -15.67 -10.03
CA GLU A 32 13.51 -16.10 -10.73
C GLU A 32 12.31 -15.33 -10.14
N PRO A 33 11.39 -14.86 -11.00
CA PRO A 33 10.23 -14.15 -10.51
C PRO A 33 9.47 -15.04 -9.51
N PRO A 34 8.87 -14.46 -8.47
CA PRO A 34 8.14 -15.22 -7.47
C PRO A 34 7.03 -16.05 -8.14
N LEU A 35 6.80 -17.26 -7.61
CA LEU A 35 5.68 -18.09 -8.06
C LEU A 35 4.37 -17.32 -7.89
N ASN A 36 3.63 -17.13 -8.97
CA ASN A 36 2.33 -16.48 -8.96
C ASN A 36 1.27 -17.43 -9.55
N LEU A 37 0.38 -17.94 -8.69
CA LEU A 37 -0.75 -18.77 -9.06
C LEU A 37 -2.10 -18.04 -8.81
N ASN A 38 -2.08 -16.72 -8.62
CA ASN A 38 -3.29 -15.92 -8.60
C ASN A 38 -4.04 -16.10 -9.92
N LYS A 39 -5.37 -16.23 -9.86
CA LYS A 39 -6.19 -16.28 -11.07
C LYS A 39 -6.21 -14.90 -11.75
N PRO A 40 -6.09 -14.80 -13.07
CA PRO A 40 -6.08 -13.50 -13.78
C PRO A 40 -7.30 -12.63 -13.50
N GLU A 41 -8.49 -13.21 -13.38
CA GLU A 41 -9.72 -12.49 -13.04
C GLU A 41 -9.71 -11.96 -11.60
N ARG A 42 -9.01 -12.64 -10.68
CA ARG A 42 -8.84 -12.18 -9.30
C ARG A 42 -7.78 -11.08 -9.20
N GLU A 43 -6.74 -11.14 -9.99
CA GLU A 43 -5.75 -10.05 -10.10
C GLU A 43 -6.39 -8.80 -10.70
N GLN A 44 -7.23 -8.94 -11.72
CA GLN A 44 -7.97 -7.80 -12.27
C GLN A 44 -8.93 -7.22 -11.24
N TRP A 45 -9.66 -8.06 -10.51
CA TRP A 45 -10.51 -7.63 -9.40
C TRP A 45 -9.71 -6.87 -8.34
N PHE A 46 -8.53 -7.35 -7.96
CA PHE A 46 -7.64 -6.69 -7.01
C PHE A 46 -7.18 -5.32 -7.53
N THR A 47 -6.75 -5.25 -8.78
CA THR A 47 -6.36 -3.98 -9.44
C THR A 47 -7.50 -2.95 -9.43
N ASP A 48 -8.74 -3.39 -9.63
CA ASP A 48 -9.93 -2.53 -9.61
C ASP A 48 -10.29 -2.01 -8.20
N LEU A 49 -9.75 -2.59 -7.11
CA LEU A 49 -9.94 -2.08 -5.74
C LEU A 49 -9.22 -0.74 -5.54
N GLY A 50 -8.01 -0.61 -5.97
CA GLY A 50 -7.24 0.63 -6.11
C GLY A 50 -6.72 1.26 -4.84
N PHE A 51 -7.49 1.26 -3.73
CA PHE A 51 -7.11 1.91 -2.47
C PHE A 51 -7.48 1.05 -1.28
N GLY A 52 -6.52 0.79 -0.40
CA GLY A 52 -6.69 -0.01 0.80
C GLY A 52 -6.06 0.60 2.05
N MET A 53 -6.50 0.12 3.21
CA MET A 53 -5.92 0.44 4.52
C MET A 53 -5.05 -0.72 4.98
N PHE A 54 -3.80 -0.43 5.33
CA PHE A 54 -2.94 -1.33 6.07
C PHE A 54 -3.05 -1.03 7.57
N ILE A 55 -3.08 -2.04 8.41
CA ILE A 55 -3.15 -1.85 9.86
C ILE A 55 -2.03 -2.66 10.51
N HIS A 56 -1.00 -1.96 11.00
CA HIS A 56 0.07 -2.57 11.77
C HIS A 56 -0.20 -2.42 13.26
N TRP A 57 -0.34 -3.55 13.94
CA TRP A 57 -0.68 -3.56 15.36
C TRP A 57 -0.25 -4.86 16.02
N SER A 58 0.47 -4.76 17.13
CA SER A 58 0.89 -5.88 17.98
C SER A 58 1.02 -5.42 19.43
N MET A 59 1.25 -6.34 20.37
CA MET A 59 1.34 -6.04 21.80
C MET A 59 2.41 -5.01 22.16
N ASP A 60 3.49 -4.93 21.39
CA ASP A 60 4.64 -4.05 21.63
C ASP A 60 4.35 -2.58 21.27
N VAL A 61 3.18 -2.28 20.72
CA VAL A 61 2.65 -0.91 20.60
C VAL A 61 2.55 -0.19 21.95
N GLN A 62 2.38 -0.94 23.04
CA GLN A 62 2.37 -0.40 24.41
C GLN A 62 3.64 0.39 24.75
N LEU A 63 4.75 0.03 24.15
CA LEU A 63 6.06 0.66 24.32
C LEU A 63 6.45 1.58 23.16
N GLY A 64 5.62 1.66 22.13
CA GLY A 64 5.95 2.40 20.90
C GLY A 64 7.20 1.88 20.20
N MET A 65 7.39 0.57 20.18
CA MET A 65 8.55 -0.07 19.58
C MET A 65 8.45 -0.13 18.07
N VAL A 66 9.59 -0.29 17.39
CA VAL A 66 9.62 -0.61 15.97
C VAL A 66 9.25 -2.08 15.79
N ILE A 67 8.07 -2.34 15.26
CA ILE A 67 7.47 -3.70 15.17
C ILE A 67 8.38 -4.72 14.47
N SER A 68 9.21 -4.27 13.50
CA SER A 68 10.09 -5.15 12.72
C SER A 68 11.36 -5.59 13.46
N HIS A 69 11.71 -4.94 14.58
CA HIS A 69 13.03 -5.11 15.22
C HIS A 69 12.95 -5.34 16.72
N SER A 70 11.78 -5.63 17.24
CA SER A 70 11.51 -5.65 18.68
C SER A 70 12.36 -6.65 19.50
N MET A 71 12.88 -7.72 18.88
CA MET A 71 13.62 -8.77 19.60
C MET A 71 15.03 -9.03 19.04
N VAL A 72 15.36 -8.55 17.84
CA VAL A 72 16.67 -8.82 17.22
C VAL A 72 17.78 -8.13 17.99
N GLY A 73 18.83 -8.89 18.37
CA GLY A 73 19.98 -8.36 19.12
C GLY A 73 19.69 -8.02 20.59
N ALA A 74 18.52 -8.40 21.11
CA ALA A 74 18.14 -8.13 22.50
C ALA A 74 18.87 -9.04 23.49
N SER A 75 19.08 -8.54 24.74
CA SER A 75 19.62 -9.35 25.82
C SER A 75 18.61 -10.38 26.33
N GLY A 76 19.10 -11.43 26.99
CA GLY A 76 18.20 -12.46 27.58
C GLY A 76 17.21 -11.88 28.57
N GLU A 77 17.62 -10.94 29.43
CA GLU A 77 16.74 -10.27 30.39
C GLU A 77 15.65 -9.42 29.69
N TYR A 78 16.00 -8.76 28.59
CA TYR A 78 15.02 -8.03 27.79
C TYR A 78 14.00 -8.99 27.17
N LEU A 79 14.48 -10.09 26.54
CA LEU A 79 13.61 -11.10 25.92
C LEU A 79 12.68 -11.74 26.95
N ASP A 80 13.17 -12.02 28.14
CA ASP A 80 12.35 -12.59 29.22
C ASP A 80 11.19 -11.66 29.59
N ARG A 81 11.44 -10.37 29.80
CA ARG A 81 10.39 -9.37 30.07
C ARG A 81 9.46 -9.16 28.86
N TYR A 82 10.02 -9.11 27.65
CA TYR A 82 9.23 -8.92 26.44
C TYR A 82 8.23 -10.06 26.23
N ILE A 83 8.69 -11.31 26.42
CA ILE A 83 7.87 -12.51 26.19
C ILE A 83 6.93 -12.79 27.35
N ASN A 84 7.41 -12.65 28.60
CA ASN A 84 6.68 -13.13 29.77
C ASN A 84 5.90 -12.07 30.53
N GLU A 85 6.23 -10.76 30.37
CA GLU A 85 5.56 -9.67 31.09
C GLU A 85 4.68 -8.82 30.19
N LEU A 86 5.18 -8.41 29.02
CA LEU A 86 4.48 -7.49 28.13
C LEU A 86 3.10 -7.98 27.64
N PRO A 87 2.91 -9.27 27.28
CA PRO A 87 1.59 -9.78 26.92
C PRO A 87 0.54 -9.67 28.05
N LYS A 88 0.98 -9.73 29.32
CA LYS A 88 0.09 -9.69 30.48
C LYS A 88 -0.53 -8.32 30.73
N THR A 89 -0.02 -7.29 30.08
CA THR A 89 -0.54 -5.91 30.19
C THR A 89 -1.32 -5.49 28.93
N PHE A 90 -1.24 -6.24 27.84
CA PHE A 90 -1.92 -5.90 26.59
C PHE A 90 -3.43 -6.17 26.69
N ASN A 91 -4.19 -5.09 26.86
CA ASN A 91 -5.64 -5.12 27.02
C ASN A 91 -6.32 -3.98 26.23
N PRO A 92 -6.49 -4.11 24.92
CA PRO A 92 -7.03 -3.06 24.06
C PRO A 92 -8.56 -2.92 24.23
N VAL A 93 -8.98 -2.33 25.33
CA VAL A 93 -10.40 -2.25 25.74
C VAL A 93 -11.27 -1.37 24.85
N ASP A 94 -10.67 -0.44 24.09
CA ASP A 94 -11.36 0.48 23.19
C ASP A 94 -11.41 -0.03 21.75
N PHE A 95 -10.81 -1.20 21.47
CA PHE A 95 -10.80 -1.78 20.13
C PHE A 95 -12.22 -2.04 19.64
N ASP A 96 -12.53 -1.44 18.49
CA ASP A 96 -13.77 -1.62 17.77
C ASP A 96 -13.49 -1.73 16.27
N ALA A 97 -13.50 -2.96 15.76
CA ALA A 97 -13.26 -3.25 14.35
C ALA A 97 -14.25 -2.53 13.41
N LYS A 98 -15.50 -2.33 13.84
CA LYS A 98 -16.50 -1.62 13.02
C LYS A 98 -16.16 -0.15 12.85
N LYS A 99 -15.58 0.50 13.86
CA LYS A 99 -15.09 1.87 13.74
C LYS A 99 -13.95 1.97 12.72
N TRP A 100 -12.98 1.07 12.77
CA TRP A 100 -11.87 1.04 11.80
C TRP A 100 -12.39 0.88 10.38
N VAL A 101 -13.24 -0.13 10.17
CA VAL A 101 -13.81 -0.44 8.85
C VAL A 101 -14.70 0.70 8.33
N SER A 102 -15.51 1.31 9.19
CA SER A 102 -16.37 2.44 8.80
C SER A 102 -15.55 3.66 8.39
N ALA A 103 -14.47 3.98 9.12
CA ALA A 103 -13.58 5.08 8.79
C ALA A 103 -12.85 4.84 7.45
N ALA A 104 -12.34 3.64 7.23
CA ALA A 104 -11.71 3.25 5.97
C ALA A 104 -12.70 3.33 4.77
N LYS A 105 -13.91 2.82 4.95
CA LYS A 105 -14.97 2.86 3.93
C LYS A 105 -15.34 4.30 3.56
N LEU A 106 -15.45 5.18 4.55
CA LEU A 106 -15.74 6.61 4.33
C LEU A 106 -14.61 7.29 3.55
N ALA A 107 -13.36 6.87 3.78
CA ALA A 107 -12.20 7.32 3.02
C ALA A 107 -12.09 6.72 1.60
N GLY A 108 -13.07 5.93 1.17
CA GLY A 108 -13.10 5.32 -0.15
C GLY A 108 -12.21 4.07 -0.31
N MET A 109 -11.68 3.53 0.78
CA MET A 109 -10.89 2.31 0.78
C MET A 109 -11.78 1.09 0.55
N LYS A 110 -11.33 0.15 -0.27
CA LYS A 110 -12.13 -1.01 -0.71
C LYS A 110 -11.64 -2.34 -0.14
N TYR A 111 -10.47 -2.35 0.45
CA TYR A 111 -9.91 -3.51 1.15
C TYR A 111 -9.08 -3.05 2.35
N LEU A 112 -8.99 -3.92 3.34
CA LEU A 112 -8.16 -3.71 4.53
C LEU A 112 -7.25 -4.90 4.71
N VAL A 113 -5.98 -4.64 5.08
CA VAL A 113 -5.00 -5.68 5.41
C VAL A 113 -4.57 -5.49 6.86
N PHE A 114 -4.76 -6.52 7.69
CA PHE A 114 -4.45 -6.49 9.11
C PHE A 114 -3.27 -7.41 9.45
N THR A 115 -2.34 -6.95 10.31
CA THR A 115 -1.21 -7.74 10.80
C THR A 115 -1.69 -8.82 11.78
N THR A 116 -1.97 -10.02 11.28
CA THR A 116 -2.39 -11.14 12.12
C THR A 116 -1.25 -11.72 12.96
N LYS A 117 -0.03 -11.68 12.43
CA LYS A 117 1.22 -11.98 13.12
C LYS A 117 2.37 -11.26 12.43
N HIS A 118 3.12 -10.44 13.16
CA HIS A 118 4.37 -9.84 12.69
C HIS A 118 5.58 -10.69 13.08
N HIS A 119 6.79 -10.25 12.77
CA HIS A 119 8.04 -11.00 13.00
C HIS A 119 8.28 -11.39 14.47
N ASN A 120 7.70 -10.65 15.44
CA ASN A 120 7.83 -10.97 16.85
C ASN A 120 7.17 -12.31 17.25
N GLY A 121 6.29 -12.84 16.39
CA GLY A 121 5.60 -14.11 16.63
C GLY A 121 4.31 -13.97 17.45
N TYR A 122 3.94 -12.76 17.90
CA TYR A 122 2.71 -12.57 18.68
C TYR A 122 1.48 -12.68 17.78
N CYS A 123 0.64 -13.69 18.06
CA CYS A 123 -0.54 -13.98 17.25
C CYS A 123 -1.74 -13.12 17.69
N MET A 124 -2.27 -12.29 16.78
CA MET A 124 -3.49 -11.49 16.98
C MET A 124 -4.77 -12.30 16.65
N PHE A 125 -4.67 -13.61 16.58
CA PHE A 125 -5.71 -14.56 16.23
C PHE A 125 -5.67 -15.79 17.14
N LYS A 126 -6.76 -16.53 17.17
CA LYS A 126 -6.82 -17.80 17.88
C LYS A 126 -6.04 -18.88 17.12
N THR A 127 -4.98 -19.40 17.71
CA THR A 127 -4.15 -20.48 17.17
C THR A 127 -4.00 -21.59 18.19
N LYS A 128 -3.70 -22.80 17.71
CA LYS A 128 -3.34 -23.97 18.52
C LYS A 128 -1.82 -24.19 18.56
N THR A 129 -1.06 -23.41 17.78
CA THR A 129 0.36 -23.62 17.59
C THR A 129 1.21 -23.00 18.70
N THR A 130 0.68 -21.99 19.40
CA THR A 130 1.37 -21.27 20.46
C THR A 130 0.39 -20.58 21.41
N ASP A 131 0.83 -20.39 22.66
CA ASP A 131 0.14 -19.54 23.63
C ASP A 131 0.62 -18.07 23.58
N PHE A 132 1.63 -17.74 22.75
CA PHE A 132 2.12 -16.37 22.58
C PHE A 132 1.21 -15.58 21.67
N GLY A 133 0.13 -15.02 22.21
CA GLY A 133 -0.88 -14.33 21.41
C GLY A 133 -1.98 -13.68 22.25
N ILE A 134 -2.89 -13.01 21.54
CA ILE A 134 -3.98 -12.21 22.11
C ILE A 134 -4.94 -13.03 22.99
N MET A 135 -5.09 -14.32 22.72
CA MET A 135 -6.00 -15.19 23.46
C MET A 135 -5.56 -15.44 24.92
N THR A 136 -4.28 -15.28 25.24
CA THR A 136 -3.70 -15.43 26.58
C THR A 136 -3.44 -14.09 27.27
N SER A 137 -3.69 -12.98 26.58
CA SER A 137 -3.63 -11.65 27.17
C SER A 137 -4.89 -11.37 28.04
N PRO A 138 -4.89 -10.30 28.86
CA PRO A 138 -6.08 -9.88 29.58
C PRO A 138 -7.29 -9.58 28.69
N TYR A 139 -7.08 -9.21 27.45
CA TYR A 139 -8.15 -8.99 26.49
C TYR A 139 -8.88 -10.29 26.11
N GLY A 140 -8.15 -11.35 25.86
CA GLY A 140 -8.66 -12.73 25.68
C GLY A 140 -9.68 -12.93 24.55
N LYS A 141 -9.74 -12.03 23.55
CA LYS A 141 -10.65 -12.13 22.42
C LYS A 141 -9.89 -12.15 21.11
N ASP A 142 -10.41 -12.89 20.14
CA ASP A 142 -9.84 -13.03 18.80
C ASP A 142 -10.06 -11.75 17.98
N ILE A 143 -9.05 -10.89 17.93
CA ILE A 143 -9.08 -9.61 17.21
C ILE A 143 -9.21 -9.84 15.69
N THR A 144 -8.51 -10.84 15.15
CA THR A 144 -8.59 -11.18 13.73
C THR A 144 -10.00 -11.58 13.33
N LYS A 145 -10.68 -12.38 14.17
CA LYS A 145 -12.09 -12.72 13.91
C LYS A 145 -12.99 -11.48 13.90
N MET A 146 -12.85 -10.61 14.90
CA MET A 146 -13.66 -9.39 14.98
C MET A 146 -13.40 -8.46 13.78
N PHE A 147 -12.17 -8.35 13.33
CA PHE A 147 -11.78 -7.59 12.14
C PHE A 147 -12.41 -8.16 10.87
N VAL A 148 -12.28 -9.48 10.64
CA VAL A 148 -12.82 -10.16 9.46
C VAL A 148 -14.34 -10.03 9.41
N ASP A 149 -15.02 -10.23 10.53
CA ASP A 149 -16.49 -10.11 10.62
C ASP A 149 -16.95 -8.68 10.28
N ALA A 150 -16.26 -7.65 10.80
CA ALA A 150 -16.59 -6.25 10.52
C ALA A 150 -16.38 -5.89 9.04
N CYS A 151 -15.29 -6.36 8.41
CA CYS A 151 -15.04 -6.14 6.99
C CYS A 151 -16.15 -6.76 6.13
N ARG A 152 -16.56 -7.98 6.42
CA ARG A 152 -17.64 -8.66 5.70
C ARG A 152 -18.98 -7.97 5.86
N GLU A 153 -19.34 -7.58 7.08
CA GLU A 153 -20.58 -6.83 7.35
C GLU A 153 -20.63 -5.54 6.54
N ALA A 154 -19.50 -4.88 6.38
CA ALA A 154 -19.39 -3.64 5.61
C ALA A 154 -19.24 -3.83 4.09
N GLY A 155 -19.05 -5.06 3.60
CA GLY A 155 -18.76 -5.34 2.19
C GLY A 155 -17.39 -4.87 1.73
N ILE A 156 -16.39 -4.84 2.63
CA ILE A 156 -14.99 -4.51 2.37
C ILE A 156 -14.20 -5.81 2.20
N ALA A 157 -13.30 -5.86 1.22
CA ALA A 157 -12.46 -7.03 0.99
C ALA A 157 -11.49 -7.26 2.17
N VAL A 158 -11.39 -8.54 2.58
CA VAL A 158 -10.63 -8.95 3.76
C VAL A 158 -9.22 -9.33 3.35
N GLY A 159 -8.23 -8.62 3.89
CA GLY A 159 -6.81 -8.91 3.74
C GLY A 159 -6.15 -9.28 5.08
N LEU A 160 -5.30 -10.28 5.06
CA LEU A 160 -4.49 -10.70 6.19
C LEU A 160 -3.00 -10.55 5.86
N TYR A 161 -2.27 -9.83 6.69
CA TYR A 161 -0.82 -9.83 6.69
C TYR A 161 -0.32 -10.95 7.58
N PHE A 162 0.70 -11.65 7.13
CA PHE A 162 1.38 -12.68 7.89
C PHE A 162 2.88 -12.69 7.61
N SER A 163 3.69 -12.79 8.67
CA SER A 163 5.14 -12.98 8.55
C SER A 163 5.51 -14.44 8.76
N PRO A 164 6.28 -15.07 7.84
CA PRO A 164 6.93 -16.34 8.08
C PRO A 164 8.09 -16.25 9.07
N ASP A 165 8.70 -15.07 9.26
CA ASP A 165 9.69 -14.86 10.30
C ASP A 165 8.98 -14.92 11.66
N ASP A 166 9.59 -15.63 12.64
CA ASP A 166 9.00 -15.78 13.97
C ASP A 166 10.08 -15.77 15.06
N PHE A 167 10.28 -14.60 15.67
CA PHE A 167 11.33 -14.38 16.67
C PHE A 167 11.05 -15.17 17.96
N TYR A 168 9.78 -15.30 18.35
CA TYR A 168 9.41 -16.09 19.52
C TYR A 168 9.72 -17.57 19.31
N PHE A 169 9.37 -18.13 18.16
CA PHE A 169 9.66 -19.52 17.83
C PHE A 169 11.17 -19.80 17.85
N LEU A 170 11.98 -18.93 17.22
CA LEU A 170 13.44 -19.05 17.23
C LEU A 170 14.01 -19.00 18.66
N HIS A 171 13.48 -18.09 19.50
CA HIS A 171 13.87 -17.99 20.90
C HIS A 171 13.56 -19.30 21.66
N GLN A 172 12.37 -19.87 21.47
CA GLN A 172 11.99 -21.14 22.13
C GLN A 172 12.87 -22.31 21.70
N GLN A 173 13.34 -22.33 20.47
CA GLN A 173 14.31 -23.31 19.98
C GLN A 173 15.74 -23.08 20.50
N GLY A 174 16.04 -21.96 21.14
CA GLY A 174 17.41 -21.54 21.46
C GLY A 174 18.21 -21.12 20.22
N THR A 175 17.56 -20.85 19.10
CA THR A 175 18.16 -20.37 17.86
C THR A 175 18.36 -18.86 17.90
N LEU A 176 19.42 -18.36 17.26
CA LEU A 176 19.68 -16.94 17.18
C LEU A 176 18.52 -16.21 16.47
N ILE A 177 17.96 -15.20 17.12
CA ILE A 177 16.92 -14.38 16.55
C ILE A 177 17.50 -13.50 15.43
N SER A 178 17.10 -13.77 14.20
CA SER A 178 17.60 -13.11 13.00
C SER A 178 16.60 -13.25 11.85
N ARG A 179 16.71 -12.36 10.85
CA ARG A 179 15.97 -12.44 9.59
C ARG A 179 16.87 -12.81 8.40
N VAL A 180 18.18 -12.93 8.64
CA VAL A 180 19.19 -13.10 7.58
C VAL A 180 20.16 -14.25 7.84
N ARG A 181 20.15 -14.85 9.02
CA ARG A 181 20.98 -16.01 9.34
C ARG A 181 20.32 -17.29 8.87
N ASN A 182 21.06 -18.16 8.19
CA ASN A 182 20.52 -19.38 7.60
C ASN A 182 19.71 -20.23 8.58
N GLU A 183 20.21 -20.41 9.80
CA GLU A 183 19.55 -21.20 10.85
C GLU A 183 18.19 -20.64 11.31
N ALA A 184 17.93 -19.36 11.03
CA ALA A 184 16.68 -18.67 11.34
C ALA A 184 15.67 -18.66 10.17
N LEU A 185 16.10 -19.13 8.98
CA LEU A 185 15.25 -19.12 7.78
C LEU A 185 14.47 -20.42 7.65
N ALA A 186 13.23 -20.36 7.19
CA ALA A 186 12.35 -21.52 7.03
C ALA A 186 12.91 -22.57 6.06
N SER A 187 13.73 -22.19 5.07
CA SER A 187 14.40 -23.12 4.16
C SER A 187 15.42 -24.03 4.86
N SER A 188 16.02 -23.54 5.93
CA SER A 188 17.02 -24.26 6.73
C SER A 188 16.50 -24.74 8.10
N ASN A 189 15.28 -24.35 8.46
CA ASN A 189 14.59 -24.71 9.70
C ASN A 189 13.24 -25.38 9.38
N PRO A 190 13.22 -26.70 9.15
CA PRO A 190 11.99 -27.41 8.79
C PRO A 190 10.87 -27.30 9.83
N GLU A 191 11.20 -27.20 11.12
CA GLU A 191 10.21 -27.05 12.19
C GLU A 191 9.52 -25.69 12.11
N LEU A 192 10.27 -24.62 11.86
CA LEU A 192 9.70 -23.30 11.60
C LEU A 192 8.78 -23.32 10.37
N ASN A 193 9.21 -23.95 9.28
CA ASN A 193 8.40 -24.05 8.06
C ASN A 193 7.07 -24.79 8.32
N VAL A 194 7.09 -25.88 9.06
CA VAL A 194 5.87 -26.62 9.45
C VAL A 194 4.98 -25.74 10.34
N TYR A 195 5.56 -25.07 11.33
CA TYR A 195 4.86 -24.23 12.28
C TYR A 195 4.11 -23.06 11.59
N VAL A 196 4.78 -22.30 10.73
CA VAL A 196 4.15 -21.17 10.04
C VAL A 196 3.12 -21.61 8.99
N LYS A 197 3.31 -22.78 8.37
CA LYS A 197 2.32 -23.38 7.45
C LYS A 197 1.05 -23.79 8.19
N GLU A 198 1.16 -24.31 9.41
CA GLU A 198 -0.01 -24.65 10.22
C GLU A 198 -0.78 -23.40 10.63
N GLN A 199 -0.10 -22.35 11.07
CA GLN A 199 -0.74 -21.05 11.36
C GLN A 199 -1.46 -20.48 10.13
N MET A 200 -0.85 -20.58 8.95
CA MET A 200 -1.50 -20.13 7.71
C MET A 200 -2.75 -20.98 7.39
N ARG A 201 -2.72 -22.30 7.61
CA ARG A 201 -3.93 -23.14 7.45
C ARG A 201 -5.03 -22.71 8.41
N GLU A 202 -4.70 -22.44 9.66
CA GLU A 202 -5.66 -21.91 10.63
C GLU A 202 -6.29 -20.61 10.15
N LEU A 203 -5.50 -19.63 9.71
CA LEU A 203 -5.98 -18.34 9.18
C LEU A 203 -6.90 -18.52 7.96
N MET A 204 -6.55 -19.43 7.05
CA MET A 204 -7.32 -19.64 5.83
C MET A 204 -8.59 -20.49 6.02
N THR A 205 -8.73 -21.20 7.15
CA THR A 205 -9.86 -22.10 7.39
C THR A 205 -10.81 -21.63 8.51
N GLN A 206 -10.31 -20.92 9.52
CA GLN A 206 -11.11 -20.56 10.69
C GLN A 206 -12.05 -19.36 10.48
N TYR A 207 -11.69 -18.47 9.53
CA TYR A 207 -12.37 -17.18 9.36
C TYR A 207 -13.22 -17.10 8.08
N GLY A 208 -13.47 -18.24 7.41
CA GLY A 208 -14.20 -18.31 6.13
C GLY A 208 -13.38 -17.73 4.98
N LYS A 209 -14.02 -17.16 3.96
CA LYS A 209 -13.31 -16.66 2.77
C LYS A 209 -12.42 -15.47 3.11
N ILE A 210 -11.14 -15.59 2.84
CA ILE A 210 -10.16 -14.52 2.87
C ILE A 210 -9.90 -14.09 1.42
N ASP A 211 -9.92 -12.80 1.14
CA ASP A 211 -9.80 -12.27 -0.22
C ASP A 211 -8.37 -11.98 -0.62
N ILE A 212 -7.53 -11.53 0.32
CA ILE A 212 -6.15 -11.09 0.09
C ILE A 212 -5.25 -11.63 1.20
N VAL A 213 -4.05 -12.10 0.84
CA VAL A 213 -2.99 -12.43 1.79
C VAL A 213 -1.71 -11.68 1.40
N PHE A 214 -1.17 -10.93 2.36
CA PHE A 214 0.09 -10.21 2.24
C PHE A 214 1.17 -10.95 3.03
N LEU A 215 2.13 -11.57 2.33
CA LEU A 215 3.21 -12.33 2.93
C LEU A 215 4.45 -11.48 3.06
N ASP A 216 4.82 -11.13 4.28
CA ASP A 216 6.05 -10.39 4.55
C ASP A 216 7.23 -11.35 4.86
N GLY A 217 8.39 -10.80 5.19
CA GLY A 217 9.61 -11.56 5.50
C GLY A 217 10.65 -11.49 4.39
N MET A 218 11.88 -11.81 4.76
CA MET A 218 13.03 -11.68 3.86
C MET A 218 13.10 -12.82 2.85
N GLU A 219 12.69 -14.02 3.24
CA GLU A 219 12.93 -15.24 2.46
C GLU A 219 11.80 -15.52 1.46
N GLN A 220 12.12 -15.55 0.16
CA GLN A 220 11.14 -15.87 -0.88
C GLN A 220 10.64 -17.31 -0.80
N PHE A 221 11.50 -18.27 -0.39
CA PHE A 221 11.09 -19.66 -0.19
C PHE A 221 9.90 -19.77 0.77
N ALA A 222 10.01 -19.17 1.96
CA ALA A 222 8.96 -19.20 2.97
C ALA A 222 7.65 -18.59 2.46
N LYS A 223 7.73 -17.43 1.78
CA LYS A 223 6.56 -16.79 1.15
C LYS A 223 5.91 -17.70 0.11
N THR A 224 6.71 -18.34 -0.74
CA THR A 224 6.21 -19.28 -1.76
C THR A 224 5.51 -20.48 -1.14
N GLU A 225 6.06 -21.06 -0.08
CA GLU A 225 5.45 -22.21 0.61
C GLU A 225 4.11 -21.84 1.28
N LEU A 226 4.04 -20.64 1.87
CA LEU A 226 2.79 -20.14 2.45
C LEU A 226 1.75 -19.78 1.37
N ALA A 227 2.17 -19.18 0.26
CA ALA A 227 1.30 -18.89 -0.86
C ALA A 227 0.64 -20.16 -1.43
N LYS A 228 1.40 -21.25 -1.57
CA LYS A 228 0.86 -22.56 -1.97
C LYS A 228 -0.25 -23.02 -1.03
N VAL A 229 -0.06 -22.91 0.28
CA VAL A 229 -1.09 -23.26 1.28
C VAL A 229 -2.35 -22.39 1.07
N CYS A 230 -2.19 -21.09 0.81
CA CYS A 230 -3.31 -20.20 0.58
C CYS A 230 -4.13 -20.62 -0.65
N TRP A 231 -3.47 -20.87 -1.80
CA TRP A 231 -4.15 -21.26 -3.04
C TRP A 231 -4.73 -22.67 -3.00
N GLU A 232 -4.11 -23.60 -2.26
CA GLU A 232 -4.66 -24.93 -2.00
C GLU A 232 -6.04 -24.88 -1.31
N ILE A 233 -6.16 -23.99 -0.30
CA ILE A 233 -7.40 -23.86 0.51
C ILE A 233 -8.42 -22.99 -0.18
N ASN A 234 -8.00 -21.88 -0.76
CA ASN A 234 -8.86 -20.93 -1.48
C ASN A 234 -8.20 -20.49 -2.80
N PRO A 235 -8.53 -21.13 -3.93
CA PRO A 235 -7.98 -20.76 -5.23
C PRO A 235 -8.33 -19.35 -5.71
N ASP A 236 -9.27 -18.65 -5.04
CA ASP A 236 -9.67 -17.28 -5.37
C ASP A 236 -8.98 -16.22 -4.51
N VAL A 237 -8.14 -16.60 -3.55
CA VAL A 237 -7.38 -15.63 -2.77
C VAL A 237 -6.32 -14.97 -3.65
N VAL A 238 -6.12 -13.67 -3.46
CA VAL A 238 -5.01 -12.95 -4.08
C VAL A 238 -3.86 -12.88 -3.08
N VAL A 239 -2.76 -13.52 -3.40
CA VAL A 239 -1.50 -13.34 -2.66
C VAL A 239 -0.78 -12.13 -3.27
N THR A 240 -0.56 -11.08 -2.47
CA THR A 240 0.09 -9.85 -2.93
C THR A 240 1.61 -9.92 -2.73
N ARG A 241 2.17 -9.44 -1.62
CA ARG A 241 3.61 -9.62 -1.37
C ARG A 241 3.95 -11.10 -1.30
N GLY A 242 4.95 -11.51 -2.06
CA GLY A 242 5.32 -12.93 -2.24
C GLY A 242 4.92 -13.51 -3.59
N ALA A 243 3.94 -12.92 -4.29
CA ALA A 243 3.50 -13.34 -5.64
C ALA A 243 3.38 -12.16 -6.61
N ILE A 244 2.84 -11.02 -6.17
CA ILE A 244 2.72 -9.78 -6.95
C ILE A 244 3.82 -8.79 -6.53
N ASN A 245 4.26 -7.94 -7.47
CA ASN A 245 5.18 -6.86 -7.16
C ASN A 245 4.58 -5.89 -6.11
N THR A 246 5.25 -5.76 -4.98
CA THR A 246 4.74 -4.97 -3.84
C THR A 246 5.86 -4.08 -3.28
N PRO A 247 6.21 -2.98 -3.98
CA PRO A 247 7.20 -2.02 -3.49
C PRO A 247 6.77 -1.41 -2.15
N GLU A 248 7.75 -1.20 -1.29
CA GLU A 248 7.57 -0.65 0.05
C GLU A 248 8.20 0.74 0.13
N GLN A 249 7.40 1.76 0.47
CA GLN A 249 7.80 3.17 0.51
C GLN A 249 8.34 3.70 -0.83
N GLU A 250 8.08 2.97 -1.91
CA GLU A 250 8.53 3.30 -3.26
C GLU A 250 7.38 3.26 -4.26
N THR A 251 7.45 4.09 -5.28
CA THR A 251 6.53 4.07 -6.41
C THR A 251 7.34 3.88 -7.68
N PRO A 252 7.03 2.90 -8.54
CA PRO A 252 7.70 2.70 -9.81
C PRO A 252 7.78 4.00 -10.62
N GLU A 253 8.90 4.27 -11.29
CA GLU A 253 9.06 5.47 -12.11
C GLU A 253 8.05 5.53 -13.27
N SER A 254 7.82 4.37 -13.89
CA SER A 254 6.92 4.21 -15.04
C SER A 254 5.76 3.25 -14.73
N PRO A 255 4.64 3.33 -15.47
CA PRO A 255 3.56 2.36 -15.37
C PRO A 255 4.03 0.93 -15.55
N ILE A 256 3.54 0.02 -14.70
CA ILE A 256 3.78 -1.41 -14.79
C ILE A 256 2.51 -2.07 -15.33
N PRO A 257 2.59 -2.89 -16.40
CA PRO A 257 1.41 -3.51 -17.01
C PRO A 257 0.81 -4.67 -16.18
N SER A 258 1.60 -5.29 -15.32
CA SER A 258 1.12 -6.34 -14.40
C SER A 258 0.53 -5.74 -13.13
N PRO A 259 -0.36 -6.46 -12.42
CA PRO A 259 -0.86 -6.04 -11.10
C PRO A 259 0.27 -5.74 -10.12
N TRP A 260 0.15 -4.65 -9.37
CA TRP A 260 1.11 -4.28 -8.32
C TRP A 260 0.43 -3.45 -7.22
N GLU A 261 1.05 -3.44 -6.05
CA GLU A 261 0.59 -2.70 -4.89
C GLU A 261 1.77 -2.01 -4.21
N ALA A 262 1.67 -0.71 -3.94
CA ALA A 262 2.65 -0.03 -3.12
C ALA A 262 2.11 0.20 -1.70
N CYS A 263 2.89 -0.18 -0.68
CA CYS A 263 2.54 0.10 0.71
C CYS A 263 3.35 1.25 1.28
N TYR A 264 2.65 2.18 1.94
CA TYR A 264 3.22 3.39 2.51
C TYR A 264 2.79 3.60 3.96
N THR A 265 3.72 4.03 4.80
CA THR A 265 3.39 4.53 6.14
C THR A 265 2.79 5.93 6.05
N LEU A 266 1.84 6.22 6.94
CA LEU A 266 1.34 7.58 7.12
C LEU A 266 2.36 8.44 7.88
N GLY A 267 3.00 7.87 8.90
CA GLY A 267 4.10 8.49 9.66
C GLY A 267 5.45 7.85 9.36
N ASP A 268 6.40 7.95 10.30
CA ASP A 268 7.75 7.42 10.15
C ASP A 268 7.82 5.91 10.41
N GLN A 269 6.80 5.31 11.05
CA GLN A 269 6.78 3.92 11.46
C GLN A 269 5.49 3.22 11.03
N TRP A 270 5.56 1.89 10.90
CA TRP A 270 4.40 1.05 10.58
C TRP A 270 3.41 1.01 11.75
N GLN A 271 3.88 0.72 12.94
CA GLN A 271 3.10 0.69 14.17
C GLN A 271 3.08 2.07 14.84
N TYR A 272 2.04 2.36 15.60
CA TYR A 272 1.96 3.60 16.40
C TYR A 272 3.15 3.77 17.33
N ARG A 273 3.67 4.99 17.36
CA ARG A 273 4.65 5.48 18.33
C ARG A 273 4.21 6.82 18.87
N PRO A 274 4.29 7.05 20.19
CA PRO A 274 3.96 8.35 20.80
C PRO A 274 4.81 9.51 20.26
N THR A 275 6.02 9.18 19.77
CA THR A 275 7.00 10.14 19.22
C THR A 275 7.01 10.14 17.68
N ASN A 276 5.97 9.66 17.05
CA ASN A 276 5.86 9.70 15.59
C ASN A 276 5.36 11.08 15.16
N GLU A 277 6.28 11.99 14.89
CA GLU A 277 5.99 13.42 14.71
C GLU A 277 5.88 13.82 13.23
N ASN A 278 6.39 12.99 12.31
CA ASN A 278 6.48 13.31 10.88
C ASN A 278 5.36 12.63 10.09
N TYR A 279 4.12 12.92 10.42
CA TYR A 279 3.01 12.45 9.60
C TYR A 279 2.97 13.16 8.25
N LYS A 280 2.77 12.38 7.18
CA LYS A 280 2.42 12.91 5.86
C LYS A 280 1.08 13.64 5.96
N THR A 281 0.92 14.70 5.17
CA THR A 281 -0.37 15.39 5.10
C THR A 281 -1.40 14.56 4.32
N ALA A 282 -2.67 14.88 4.48
CA ALA A 282 -3.72 14.27 3.65
C ALA A 282 -3.49 14.55 2.16
N LYS A 283 -2.99 15.73 1.80
CA LYS A 283 -2.61 16.08 0.43
C LYS A 283 -1.53 15.13 -0.10
N ASP A 284 -0.48 14.83 0.68
CA ASP A 284 0.57 13.90 0.26
C ASP A 284 0.01 12.50 -0.01
N ALA A 285 -0.89 12.02 0.87
CA ALA A 285 -1.53 10.72 0.70
C ALA A 285 -2.47 10.69 -0.53
N ILE A 286 -3.23 11.75 -0.77
CA ILE A 286 -4.10 11.90 -1.93
C ILE A 286 -3.28 11.95 -3.23
N LEU A 287 -2.21 12.74 -3.28
CA LEU A 287 -1.32 12.80 -4.44
C LEU A 287 -0.65 11.46 -4.70
N LYS A 288 -0.25 10.74 -3.64
CA LYS A 288 0.30 9.39 -3.77
C LYS A 288 -0.72 8.41 -4.33
N LEU A 289 -1.97 8.47 -3.89
CA LEU A 289 -3.07 7.66 -4.46
C LEU A 289 -3.25 7.95 -5.94
N ILE A 290 -3.30 9.23 -6.33
CA ILE A 290 -3.46 9.65 -7.73
C ILE A 290 -2.29 9.12 -8.57
N GLU A 291 -1.05 9.34 -8.14
CA GLU A 291 0.16 8.86 -8.82
C GLU A 291 0.15 7.35 -9.04
N ILE A 292 -0.10 6.58 -7.97
CA ILE A 292 -0.11 5.11 -8.02
C ILE A 292 -1.21 4.62 -8.96
N ARG A 293 -2.41 5.20 -8.88
CA ARG A 293 -3.52 4.85 -9.78
C ARG A 293 -3.24 5.22 -11.23
N ALA A 294 -2.63 6.36 -11.51
CA ALA A 294 -2.21 6.76 -12.84
C ALA A 294 -1.12 5.83 -13.43
N LYS A 295 -0.36 5.15 -12.58
CA LYS A 295 0.64 4.14 -12.95
C LYS A 295 0.10 2.69 -12.94
N GLY A 296 -1.18 2.49 -12.63
CA GLY A 296 -1.87 1.18 -12.69
C GLY A 296 -1.81 0.34 -11.43
N GLY A 297 -1.25 0.86 -10.32
CA GLY A 297 -1.12 0.14 -9.06
C GLY A 297 -2.23 0.40 -8.04
N ASN A 298 -2.17 -0.30 -6.93
CA ASN A 298 -2.97 -0.07 -5.74
C ASN A 298 -2.14 0.62 -4.66
N LEU A 299 -2.74 1.59 -3.96
CA LEU A 299 -2.15 2.15 -2.74
C LEU A 299 -2.69 1.41 -1.51
N LEU A 300 -1.79 0.86 -0.70
CA LEU A 300 -2.06 0.31 0.62
C LEU A 300 -1.46 1.26 1.67
N LEU A 301 -2.29 2.16 2.23
CA LEU A 301 -1.87 3.20 3.16
C LEU A 301 -2.00 2.72 4.60
N ASN A 302 -0.91 2.80 5.36
CA ASN A 302 -0.83 2.23 6.70
C ASN A 302 -1.29 3.18 7.80
N PHE A 303 -2.06 2.61 8.73
CA PHE A 303 -2.50 3.22 9.99
C PHE A 303 -2.08 2.32 11.15
N GLY A 304 -1.59 2.94 12.23
CA GLY A 304 -1.19 2.23 13.44
C GLY A 304 -2.07 2.63 14.63
N PRO A 305 -2.97 1.75 15.11
CA PRO A 305 -3.73 1.99 16.33
C PRO A 305 -2.82 2.08 17.56
N ASP A 306 -3.26 2.80 18.59
CA ASP A 306 -2.61 2.86 19.89
C ASP A 306 -2.80 1.55 20.71
N ALA A 307 -2.25 1.51 21.90
CA ALA A 307 -2.33 0.32 22.77
C ALA A 307 -3.76 -0.03 23.23
N LEU A 308 -4.69 0.91 23.15
CA LEU A 308 -6.11 0.70 23.50
C LEU A 308 -6.96 0.30 22.29
N GLY A 309 -6.42 0.41 21.07
CA GLY A 309 -7.09 0.05 19.85
C GLY A 309 -7.72 1.22 19.09
N ASN A 310 -7.42 2.46 19.45
CA ASN A 310 -7.90 3.65 18.75
C ASN A 310 -6.87 4.14 17.72
N PHE A 311 -7.34 4.69 16.59
CA PHE A 311 -6.46 5.49 15.77
C PHE A 311 -6.14 6.81 16.48
N PRO A 312 -4.86 7.22 16.55
CA PRO A 312 -4.45 8.49 17.14
C PRO A 312 -5.15 9.69 16.48
N PRO A 313 -5.38 10.80 17.21
CA PRO A 313 -6.07 11.98 16.69
C PRO A 313 -5.46 12.53 15.40
N GLU A 314 -4.13 12.50 15.27
CA GLU A 314 -3.41 12.96 14.06
C GLU A 314 -3.78 12.11 12.85
N GLN A 315 -3.78 10.79 13.00
CA GLN A 315 -4.18 9.86 11.93
C GLN A 315 -5.66 10.02 11.58
N LEU A 316 -6.53 10.21 12.56
CA LEU A 316 -7.96 10.48 12.34
C LEU A 316 -8.18 11.79 11.59
N GLY A 317 -7.43 12.85 11.91
CA GLY A 317 -7.50 14.13 11.21
C GLY A 317 -7.18 13.98 9.73
N ILE A 318 -6.11 13.27 9.40
CA ILE A 318 -5.70 12.98 8.03
C ILE A 318 -6.74 12.11 7.30
N LEU A 319 -7.23 11.07 7.98
CA LEU A 319 -8.25 10.17 7.41
C LEU A 319 -9.56 10.91 7.13
N ASN A 320 -9.98 11.84 7.98
CA ASN A 320 -11.16 12.67 7.78
C ASN A 320 -11.02 13.59 6.56
N GLU A 321 -9.84 14.18 6.36
CA GLU A 321 -9.58 15.02 5.18
C GLU A 321 -9.58 14.19 3.90
N ILE A 322 -8.95 13.00 3.90
CA ILE A 322 -9.03 12.04 2.79
C ILE A 322 -10.49 11.67 2.53
N SER A 323 -11.28 11.41 3.58
CA SER A 323 -12.70 11.04 3.45
C SER A 323 -13.52 12.15 2.79
N LEU A 324 -13.31 13.40 3.17
CA LEU A 324 -13.99 14.54 2.56
C LEU A 324 -13.63 14.65 1.07
N TRP A 325 -12.35 14.53 0.73
CA TRP A 325 -11.89 14.60 -0.65
C TRP A 325 -12.43 13.42 -1.49
N MET A 326 -12.39 12.20 -0.95
CA MET A 326 -12.92 11.01 -1.61
C MET A 326 -14.44 11.03 -1.76
N PHE A 327 -15.18 11.56 -0.79
CA PHE A 327 -16.63 11.74 -0.90
C PHE A 327 -17.03 12.54 -2.15
N ILE A 328 -16.21 13.52 -2.51
CA ILE A 328 -16.42 14.36 -3.70
C ILE A 328 -15.93 13.68 -4.98
N ASN A 329 -14.78 12.98 -4.91
CA ASN A 329 -13.98 12.62 -6.08
C ASN A 329 -13.92 11.09 -6.36
N GLN A 330 -14.57 10.23 -5.56
CA GLN A 330 -14.47 8.77 -5.69
C GLN A 330 -14.84 8.24 -7.09
N GLU A 331 -15.70 8.94 -7.82
CA GLU A 331 -16.08 8.59 -9.20
C GLU A 331 -14.86 8.43 -10.09
N ALA A 332 -13.85 9.29 -9.92
CA ALA A 332 -12.63 9.29 -10.72
C ALA A 332 -11.73 8.06 -10.52
N PHE A 333 -12.01 7.22 -9.52
CA PHE A 333 -11.29 5.98 -9.26
C PHE A 333 -12.12 4.73 -9.57
N ASN A 334 -13.40 4.88 -9.94
CA ASN A 334 -14.26 3.76 -10.22
C ASN A 334 -14.12 3.30 -11.67
N GLN A 335 -13.60 2.06 -11.86
CA GLN A 335 -13.41 1.45 -13.17
C GLN A 335 -12.58 2.30 -14.15
N THR A 336 -11.65 3.08 -13.61
CA THR A 336 -10.70 3.85 -14.40
C THR A 336 -9.40 3.08 -14.60
N ILE A 337 -8.72 3.41 -15.68
CA ILE A 337 -7.44 2.84 -16.09
C ILE A 337 -6.41 3.96 -16.33
N PRO A 338 -5.12 3.65 -16.28
CA PRO A 338 -4.07 4.57 -16.70
C PRO A 338 -4.26 5.07 -18.13
N ASN A 339 -3.97 6.34 -18.35
CA ASN A 339 -3.81 6.88 -19.69
C ASN A 339 -2.39 6.62 -20.19
N LYS A 340 -2.14 6.69 -21.50
CA LYS A 340 -0.79 6.56 -22.08
C LYS A 340 0.11 7.71 -21.60
N ILE A 341 -0.37 8.94 -21.71
CA ILE A 341 0.23 10.11 -21.04
C ILE A 341 -0.42 10.21 -19.68
N ILE A 342 0.31 9.84 -18.63
CA ILE A 342 -0.22 9.77 -17.27
C ILE A 342 -0.25 11.12 -16.56
N ARG A 343 0.56 12.09 -17.03
CA ARG A 343 0.72 13.40 -16.40
C ARG A 343 1.23 14.44 -17.40
N GLU A 344 0.75 15.67 -17.28
CA GLU A 344 1.33 16.88 -17.88
C GLU A 344 1.45 17.93 -16.77
N ASP A 345 2.67 18.45 -16.55
CA ASP A 345 2.99 19.41 -15.49
C ASP A 345 2.46 18.94 -14.12
N ASN A 346 1.51 19.66 -13.57
CA ASN A 346 0.86 19.38 -12.27
C ASN A 346 -0.52 18.69 -12.42
N ILE A 347 -0.84 18.12 -13.57
CA ILE A 347 -2.13 17.48 -13.86
C ILE A 347 -1.93 16.01 -14.16
N TRP A 348 -2.52 15.13 -13.34
CA TRP A 348 -2.54 13.69 -13.55
C TRP A 348 -3.82 13.27 -14.27
N PHE A 349 -3.73 12.13 -14.98
CA PHE A 349 -4.83 11.62 -15.80
C PHE A 349 -5.21 10.18 -15.47
N LEU A 350 -6.52 9.94 -15.39
CA LEU A 350 -7.13 8.62 -15.49
C LEU A 350 -8.21 8.66 -16.57
N THR A 351 -8.50 7.52 -17.19
CA THR A 351 -9.58 7.38 -18.16
C THR A 351 -10.51 6.24 -17.81
N THR A 352 -11.75 6.29 -18.28
CA THR A 352 -12.63 5.11 -18.28
C THR A 352 -12.08 4.01 -19.20
N LYS A 353 -12.52 2.75 -18.99
CA LYS A 353 -12.04 1.60 -19.79
C LYS A 353 -12.32 1.75 -21.30
N ASP A 354 -13.39 2.47 -21.68
CA ASP A 354 -13.71 2.82 -23.07
C ASP A 354 -12.94 4.03 -23.62
N ARG A 355 -12.12 4.68 -22.76
CA ARG A 355 -11.32 5.87 -23.07
C ARG A 355 -12.12 7.08 -23.57
N LYS A 356 -13.42 7.15 -23.29
CA LYS A 356 -14.29 8.27 -23.67
C LYS A 356 -14.45 9.32 -22.59
N THR A 357 -14.05 9.03 -21.36
CA THR A 357 -14.07 10.00 -20.26
C THR A 357 -12.69 10.13 -19.64
N ALA A 358 -12.21 11.36 -19.54
CA ALA A 358 -10.96 11.70 -18.87
C ALA A 358 -11.25 12.34 -17.50
N TYR A 359 -10.51 11.94 -16.48
CA TYR A 359 -10.45 12.58 -15.19
C TYR A 359 -9.08 13.26 -15.04
N LEU A 360 -9.11 14.56 -14.82
CA LEU A 360 -7.95 15.42 -14.69
C LEU A 360 -7.81 15.84 -13.23
N PHE A 361 -6.74 15.41 -12.57
CA PHE A 361 -6.45 15.74 -11.17
C PHE A 361 -5.46 16.90 -11.16
N ILE A 362 -5.96 18.11 -10.90
CA ILE A 362 -5.21 19.35 -11.00
C ILE A 362 -4.66 19.73 -9.62
N ASP A 363 -3.35 19.58 -9.42
CA ASP A 363 -2.64 20.01 -8.22
C ASP A 363 -2.01 21.37 -8.45
N GLU A 364 -2.83 22.41 -8.34
CA GLU A 364 -2.43 23.79 -8.59
C GLU A 364 -2.29 24.56 -7.28
N ASP A 365 -1.07 25.00 -6.99
CA ASP A 365 -0.81 25.85 -5.84
C ASP A 365 -1.45 27.23 -5.99
N GLU A 366 -1.75 27.88 -4.85
CA GLU A 366 -2.34 29.21 -4.78
C GLU A 366 -3.64 29.39 -5.59
N TRP A 367 -4.37 28.31 -5.85
CA TRP A 367 -5.67 28.38 -6.52
C TRP A 367 -6.78 28.54 -5.47
N ARG A 368 -7.36 29.74 -5.39
CA ARG A 368 -8.37 30.09 -4.37
C ARG A 368 -9.77 29.64 -4.78
N HIS A 369 -10.61 29.35 -3.80
CA HIS A 369 -12.04 29.12 -4.05
C HIS A 369 -12.67 30.30 -4.79
N GLY A 370 -13.40 30.03 -5.87
CA GLY A 370 -13.98 31.02 -6.74
C GLY A 370 -13.08 31.59 -7.83
N GLU A 371 -11.79 31.33 -7.78
CA GLU A 371 -10.85 31.75 -8.82
C GLU A 371 -10.93 30.83 -10.04
N ARG A 372 -10.91 31.42 -11.24
CA ARG A 372 -10.90 30.70 -12.51
C ARG A 372 -9.48 30.61 -13.07
N LYS A 373 -9.08 29.42 -13.50
CA LYS A 373 -7.83 29.17 -14.24
C LYS A 373 -8.12 28.46 -15.55
N ALA A 374 -7.23 28.62 -16.53
CA ALA A 374 -7.24 27.90 -17.78
C ALA A 374 -6.01 26.99 -17.91
N PHE A 375 -6.20 25.80 -18.47
CA PHE A 375 -5.15 24.80 -18.69
C PHE A 375 -5.24 24.29 -20.12
N THR A 376 -4.09 24.01 -20.73
CA THR A 376 -3.99 23.40 -22.07
C THR A 376 -3.48 21.98 -21.91
N ILE A 377 -4.26 21.00 -22.36
CA ILE A 377 -4.01 19.56 -22.21
C ILE A 377 -3.71 18.99 -23.61
N LYS A 378 -2.58 18.31 -23.74
CA LYS A 378 -2.16 17.65 -24.99
C LYS A 378 -2.51 16.16 -25.01
N ALA A 379 -2.72 15.56 -23.86
CA ALA A 379 -3.07 14.14 -23.75
C ALA A 379 -4.42 13.77 -24.36
N PHE A 380 -5.29 14.77 -24.61
CA PHE A 380 -6.66 14.58 -25.09
C PHE A 380 -7.04 15.64 -26.12
N ASN A 381 -7.93 15.25 -27.02
CA ASN A 381 -8.64 16.18 -27.91
C ASN A 381 -10.10 16.26 -27.49
N ALA A 382 -10.62 17.48 -27.43
CA ALA A 382 -12.05 17.70 -27.29
C ALA A 382 -12.76 17.50 -28.63
N THR A 383 -13.98 16.98 -28.58
CA THR A 383 -14.91 16.87 -29.73
C THR A 383 -16.04 17.88 -29.59
N ASP A 384 -16.88 18.02 -30.62
CA ASP A 384 -18.08 18.88 -30.57
C ASP A 384 -19.10 18.40 -29.50
N LYS A 385 -18.95 17.17 -29.01
CA LYS A 385 -19.83 16.56 -27.99
C LYS A 385 -19.23 16.60 -26.58
N SER A 386 -17.99 17.06 -26.46
CA SER A 386 -17.31 17.07 -25.17
C SER A 386 -18.04 17.92 -24.14
N GLN A 387 -18.21 17.38 -22.95
CA GLN A 387 -18.78 18.06 -21.80
C GLN A 387 -17.78 18.06 -20.65
N ILE A 388 -17.81 19.12 -19.86
CA ILE A 388 -16.87 19.29 -18.74
C ILE A 388 -17.62 19.58 -17.45
N ALA A 389 -17.13 19.01 -16.34
CA ALA A 389 -17.65 19.25 -15.00
C ALA A 389 -16.50 19.26 -13.98
N VAL A 390 -16.63 20.09 -12.95
CA VAL A 390 -15.83 19.96 -11.73
C VAL A 390 -16.57 18.97 -10.81
N LEU A 391 -15.93 17.90 -10.37
CA LEU A 391 -16.60 16.89 -9.55
C LEU A 391 -17.17 17.51 -8.26
N GLY A 392 -18.36 17.07 -7.87
CA GLY A 392 -19.07 17.57 -6.69
C GLY A 392 -19.66 18.98 -6.83
N HIS A 393 -19.64 19.57 -8.05
CA HIS A 393 -20.18 20.92 -8.30
C HIS A 393 -21.15 20.95 -9.48
N ASN A 394 -22.22 21.72 -9.35
CA ASN A 394 -23.28 21.81 -10.37
C ASN A 394 -22.97 22.80 -11.51
N GLY A 395 -21.88 23.54 -11.42
CA GLY A 395 -21.49 24.57 -12.42
C GLY A 395 -22.37 25.80 -12.49
N LYS A 396 -23.31 25.99 -11.54
CA LYS A 396 -24.33 27.09 -11.64
C LYS A 396 -24.22 28.13 -10.54
N VAL A 397 -23.83 27.73 -9.35
CA VAL A 397 -23.84 28.60 -8.16
C VAL A 397 -22.53 28.52 -7.42
N LEU A 398 -21.90 29.66 -7.18
CA LEU A 398 -20.77 29.74 -6.25
C LEU A 398 -21.26 30.35 -4.94
N GLU A 399 -21.09 29.65 -3.83
CA GLU A 399 -21.53 30.14 -2.52
C GLU A 399 -20.83 31.45 -2.16
N TYR A 400 -21.58 32.38 -1.58
CA TYR A 400 -21.13 33.71 -1.21
C TYR A 400 -20.74 34.66 -2.37
N ASN A 401 -20.89 34.23 -3.63
CA ASN A 401 -20.65 35.11 -4.79
C ASN A 401 -21.73 34.89 -5.86
N LYS A 402 -22.83 35.62 -5.70
CA LYS A 402 -24.00 35.52 -6.58
C LYS A 402 -23.75 35.94 -8.03
N ASP A 403 -22.72 36.75 -8.28
CA ASP A 403 -22.41 37.30 -9.59
C ASP A 403 -21.36 36.46 -10.35
N ALA A 404 -20.78 35.45 -9.68
CA ALA A 404 -19.82 34.54 -10.31
C ALA A 404 -20.55 33.54 -11.22
N ASN A 405 -19.96 33.29 -12.39
CA ASN A 405 -20.33 32.17 -13.24
C ASN A 405 -19.30 31.05 -13.08
N PRO A 406 -19.57 30.00 -12.28
CA PRO A 406 -18.64 28.89 -12.07
C PRO A 406 -18.66 27.86 -13.19
N ALA A 407 -19.50 27.98 -14.20
CA ALA A 407 -19.60 26.98 -15.28
C ALA A 407 -18.24 26.74 -15.94
N PRO A 408 -17.75 25.51 -15.95
CA PRO A 408 -16.52 25.17 -16.65
C PRO A 408 -16.74 25.21 -18.17
N ASN A 409 -15.64 25.35 -18.92
CA ASN A 409 -15.67 25.34 -20.38
C ASN A 409 -14.54 24.46 -20.92
N VAL A 410 -14.80 23.80 -22.06
CA VAL A 410 -13.82 23.00 -22.81
C VAL A 410 -13.93 23.35 -24.29
N LYS A 411 -12.81 23.48 -24.97
CA LYS A 411 -12.73 23.68 -26.42
C LYS A 411 -11.45 23.07 -26.99
N GLN A 412 -11.51 22.65 -28.25
CA GLN A 412 -10.31 22.24 -28.97
C GLN A 412 -9.63 23.47 -29.58
N THR A 413 -8.31 23.55 -29.47
CA THR A 413 -7.47 24.56 -30.08
C THR A 413 -6.35 23.92 -30.88
N SER A 414 -5.58 24.72 -31.65
CA SER A 414 -4.38 24.23 -32.33
C SER A 414 -3.28 23.73 -31.36
N ASN A 415 -3.32 24.14 -30.10
CA ASN A 415 -2.34 23.82 -29.07
C ASN A 415 -2.75 22.62 -28.19
N GLY A 416 -3.97 22.09 -28.33
CA GLY A 416 -4.54 21.03 -27.52
C GLY A 416 -5.95 21.35 -27.03
N MET A 417 -6.46 20.50 -26.14
CA MET A 417 -7.72 20.73 -25.44
C MET A 417 -7.52 21.81 -24.37
N GLU A 418 -8.18 22.93 -24.51
CA GLU A 418 -8.18 24.00 -23.51
C GLU A 418 -9.40 23.86 -22.60
N ILE A 419 -9.15 23.81 -21.29
CA ILE A 419 -10.20 23.84 -20.28
C ILE A 419 -10.10 25.12 -19.46
N SER A 420 -11.26 25.69 -19.08
CA SER A 420 -11.35 26.84 -18.18
C SER A 420 -12.27 26.49 -17.03
N VAL A 421 -11.74 26.40 -15.83
CA VAL A 421 -12.43 25.89 -14.65
C VAL A 421 -12.30 26.83 -13.46
N THR A 422 -13.37 26.91 -12.68
CA THR A 422 -13.39 27.66 -11.42
C THR A 422 -13.18 26.67 -10.28
N ARG A 423 -12.29 26.98 -9.32
CA ARG A 423 -12.17 26.19 -8.11
C ARG A 423 -13.44 26.34 -7.29
N SER A 424 -14.32 25.35 -7.40
CA SER A 424 -15.68 25.41 -6.87
C SER A 424 -16.09 24.17 -6.08
N GLN A 425 -15.17 23.22 -5.88
CA GLN A 425 -15.45 22.07 -5.03
C GLN A 425 -15.79 22.50 -3.62
N ARG A 426 -16.77 21.85 -3.01
CA ARG A 426 -17.24 22.17 -1.65
C ARG A 426 -16.30 21.61 -0.58
N ILE A 427 -15.04 22.02 -0.64
CA ILE A 427 -14.04 21.74 0.37
C ILE A 427 -13.79 23.04 1.11
N TYR A 428 -14.34 23.15 2.32
CA TYR A 428 -14.08 24.30 3.18
C TYR A 428 -12.64 24.27 3.67
N ASN A 429 -12.09 25.44 3.98
CA ASN A 429 -10.73 25.59 4.44
C ASN A 429 -9.66 25.31 3.35
N ASP A 430 -9.93 25.81 2.14
CA ASP A 430 -9.02 25.73 0.98
C ASP A 430 -7.61 26.29 1.22
N ARG A 431 -7.45 27.15 2.23
CA ARG A 431 -6.13 27.66 2.64
C ARG A 431 -5.27 26.67 3.39
N LYS A 432 -5.91 25.70 4.09
CA LYS A 432 -5.22 24.64 4.83
C LYS A 432 -5.19 23.33 4.05
N TRP A 433 -6.27 23.07 3.31
CA TRP A 433 -6.49 21.80 2.60
C TRP A 433 -6.46 22.05 1.09
N ASN A 434 -5.30 22.42 0.60
CA ASN A 434 -5.09 22.66 -0.82
C ASN A 434 -4.97 21.34 -1.61
N ASN A 435 -6.02 20.52 -1.55
CA ASN A 435 -6.07 19.24 -2.25
C ASN A 435 -6.34 19.41 -3.74
N PRO A 436 -5.93 18.46 -4.59
CA PRO A 436 -6.19 18.50 -6.03
C PRO A 436 -7.67 18.64 -6.36
N VAL A 437 -7.97 19.47 -7.36
CA VAL A 437 -9.31 19.60 -7.94
C VAL A 437 -9.47 18.58 -9.05
N VAL A 438 -10.59 17.84 -9.07
CA VAL A 438 -10.84 16.85 -10.11
C VAL A 438 -11.86 17.36 -11.10
N VAL A 439 -11.46 17.35 -12.37
CA VAL A 439 -12.27 17.74 -13.53
C VAL A 439 -12.56 16.52 -14.38
N LYS A 440 -13.82 16.32 -14.74
CA LYS A 440 -14.30 15.29 -15.65
C LYS A 440 -14.55 15.90 -17.02
N VAL A 441 -14.01 15.28 -18.06
CA VAL A 441 -14.31 15.63 -19.47
C VAL A 441 -14.79 14.37 -20.19
N THR A 442 -16.01 14.41 -20.72
CA THR A 442 -16.59 13.29 -21.49
C THR A 442 -16.46 13.49 -22.98
N GLU A 443 -16.62 12.43 -23.77
CA GLU A 443 -16.52 12.42 -25.24
C GLU A 443 -15.20 13.04 -25.73
N VAL A 444 -14.09 12.58 -25.11
CA VAL A 444 -12.73 12.95 -25.53
C VAL A 444 -12.15 11.89 -26.45
N ASP A 445 -11.21 12.29 -27.30
CA ASP A 445 -10.31 11.38 -27.99
C ASP A 445 -8.93 11.41 -27.32
N VAL A 446 -8.38 10.24 -27.04
CA VAL A 446 -7.06 10.08 -26.40
C VAL A 446 -5.98 10.22 -27.47
N ASN A 447 -5.00 11.09 -27.22
CA ASN A 447 -3.82 11.18 -28.08
C ASN A 447 -2.85 10.03 -27.78
N GLU A 448 -2.32 9.41 -28.85
CA GLU A 448 -1.39 8.29 -28.79
C GLU A 448 0.07 8.70 -28.47
#